data_4f43ff5b15b3b1f21df7898cc35b8d5d
#
_entry.id   4f43ff5b15b3b1f21df7898cc35b8d5d
#
_cell.length_a   1.000
_cell.length_b   1.000
_cell.length_c   1.000
_cell.angle_alpha   90.00
_cell.angle_beta   90.00
_cell.angle_gamma   90.00
#
_symmetry.space_group_name_H-M   'P 1'
#
loop_
_entity.id
_entity.type
_entity.pdbx_description
1 polymer ?
#
loop_
_entity_poly.entity_id
_entity_poly.type
_entity_poly.pdbx_seq_one_letter_code
_entity_poly.pdbx_strand_id
1 'polypeptide(L)'
;KEQLGIVPIMLHSHFCWLTDLPDEDKYSLNECPFDSGGYFIINGSEKVLIAQERMAANHVYVFSKAPPSPITFLAEIRSAVERGGKTISTMQIKLFSRNREKSLNNTIKATLPYIRNDIPIVIVFRALGVVPDRDILQHICYDFNDTQMLEMLKPCIEEAFVIQDREVALDFIGRRGTTTGLSRSKRTTLSRRHSSEPA
;
A
#
# COMPACT_ATOMS: atom_id res chain seq x y z
N LYS A 1 3.99 -36.01 11.83
CA LYS A 1 5.00 -34.96 11.54
C LYS A 1 5.71 -35.35 10.27
N GLU A 2 5.70 -34.49 9.26
CA GLU A 2 6.44 -34.71 8.01
C GLU A 2 7.52 -33.62 7.88
N GLN A 3 8.70 -33.99 7.37
CA GLN A 3 9.76 -33.04 7.11
C GLN A 3 9.47 -32.27 5.82
N LEU A 4 9.34 -30.95 5.92
CA LEU A 4 9.06 -30.10 4.77
C LEU A 4 10.32 -29.74 3.96
N GLY A 5 11.49 -29.70 4.61
CA GLY A 5 12.74 -29.35 3.97
C GLY A 5 13.84 -29.07 4.98
N ILE A 6 15.03 -28.76 4.46
CA ILE A 6 16.21 -28.35 5.23
C ILE A 6 16.48 -26.90 4.90
N VAL A 7 16.58 -26.07 5.94
CA VAL A 7 16.86 -24.62 5.81
C VAL A 7 18.29 -24.37 6.27
N PRO A 8 19.14 -23.72 5.45
CA PRO A 8 20.49 -23.36 5.88
C PRO A 8 20.44 -22.33 7.01
N ILE A 9 21.36 -22.41 7.95
CA ILE A 9 21.52 -21.49 9.07
C ILE A 9 22.67 -20.53 8.77
N MET A 10 22.48 -19.26 9.02
CA MET A 10 23.52 -18.25 8.91
C MET A 10 24.58 -18.48 10.01
N LEU A 11 25.87 -18.49 9.64
CA LEU A 11 26.96 -18.64 10.59
C LEU A 11 26.97 -17.52 11.63
N HIS A 12 27.21 -17.87 12.86
CA HIS A 12 27.18 -16.99 14.04
C HIS A 12 25.82 -16.29 14.29
N SER A 13 24.71 -16.83 13.73
CA SER A 13 23.35 -16.44 14.10
C SER A 13 22.93 -17.13 15.41
N HIS A 14 21.81 -16.68 15.98
CA HIS A 14 21.25 -17.28 17.21
C HIS A 14 21.01 -18.80 17.13
N PHE A 15 20.77 -19.35 15.95
CA PHE A 15 20.57 -20.79 15.74
C PHE A 15 21.84 -21.53 15.33
N CYS A 16 22.98 -20.85 15.19
CA CYS A 16 24.24 -21.45 14.82
C CYS A 16 24.92 -22.04 16.08
N TRP A 17 25.25 -23.28 16.04
CA TRP A 17 25.92 -23.96 17.17
C TRP A 17 27.35 -23.47 17.46
N LEU A 18 27.98 -22.75 16.53
CA LEU A 18 29.28 -22.10 16.73
C LEU A 18 29.24 -20.82 17.55
N THR A 19 28.04 -20.23 17.75
CA THR A 19 27.89 -18.87 18.33
C THR A 19 28.39 -18.80 19.77
N ASP A 20 28.06 -19.81 20.57
CA ASP A 20 28.35 -19.81 22.01
C ASP A 20 29.57 -20.66 22.38
N LEU A 21 30.33 -21.13 21.36
CA LEU A 21 31.54 -21.94 21.62
C LEU A 21 32.71 -21.04 22.03
N PRO A 22 33.52 -21.46 23.05
CA PRO A 22 34.76 -20.81 23.39
C PRO A 22 35.79 -20.99 22.25
N ASP A 23 36.76 -20.07 22.19
CA ASP A 23 37.76 -20.05 21.11
C ASP A 23 38.59 -21.36 21.04
N GLU A 24 38.88 -21.98 22.19
CA GLU A 24 39.61 -23.26 22.27
C GLU A 24 38.85 -24.39 21.54
N ASP A 25 37.54 -24.45 21.69
CA ASP A 25 36.68 -25.42 21.01
C ASP A 25 36.59 -25.16 19.53
N LYS A 26 36.54 -23.87 19.12
CA LYS A 26 36.57 -23.47 17.70
C LYS A 26 37.85 -23.91 17.03
N TYR A 27 39.00 -23.73 17.66
CA TYR A 27 40.27 -24.23 17.14
C TYR A 27 40.30 -25.76 17.00
N SER A 28 39.72 -26.49 17.94
CA SER A 28 39.65 -27.94 17.86
C SER A 28 38.80 -28.47 16.70
N LEU A 29 37.81 -27.64 16.26
CA LEU A 29 36.95 -27.88 15.11
C LEU A 29 37.53 -27.36 13.79
N ASN A 30 38.74 -26.81 13.79
CA ASN A 30 39.36 -26.12 12.67
C ASN A 30 38.58 -24.89 12.18
N GLU A 31 37.82 -24.26 13.08
CA GLU A 31 37.12 -23.03 12.80
C GLU A 31 37.94 -21.79 13.27
N CYS A 32 37.86 -20.68 12.52
CA CYS A 32 38.59 -19.48 12.86
C CYS A 32 37.81 -18.66 13.91
N PRO A 33 38.36 -18.37 15.10
CA PRO A 33 37.67 -17.54 16.10
C PRO A 33 37.41 -16.11 15.64
N PHE A 34 38.21 -15.64 14.67
CA PHE A 34 38.08 -14.26 14.11
C PHE A 34 37.07 -14.18 12.96
N ASP A 35 36.42 -15.29 12.61
CA ASP A 35 35.35 -15.24 11.59
C ASP A 35 34.16 -14.44 12.12
N SER A 36 33.76 -13.40 11.38
CA SER A 36 32.64 -12.54 11.73
C SER A 36 31.28 -13.20 11.51
N GLY A 37 31.21 -14.30 10.77
CA GLY A 37 29.95 -14.95 10.38
C GLY A 37 29.08 -14.07 9.46
N GLY A 38 27.78 -14.29 9.50
CA GLY A 38 26.83 -13.51 8.69
C GLY A 38 26.64 -14.05 7.26
N TYR A 39 27.19 -15.18 6.95
CA TYR A 39 27.07 -15.85 5.64
C TYR A 39 26.53 -17.27 5.78
N PHE A 40 26.20 -17.88 4.67
CA PHE A 40 25.69 -19.25 4.58
C PHE A 40 26.66 -20.11 3.80
N ILE A 41 26.76 -21.40 4.18
CA ILE A 41 27.46 -22.39 3.37
C ILE A 41 26.42 -23.27 2.68
N ILE A 42 26.37 -23.18 1.34
CA ILE A 42 25.42 -23.92 0.52
C ILE A 42 26.20 -24.68 -0.55
N ASN A 43 26.08 -26.01 -0.53
CA ASN A 43 26.79 -26.88 -1.46
C ASN A 43 28.33 -26.63 -1.49
N GLY A 44 28.94 -26.36 -0.32
CA GLY A 44 30.36 -26.09 -0.20
C GLY A 44 30.83 -24.69 -0.62
N SER A 45 29.89 -23.80 -0.96
CA SER A 45 30.17 -22.40 -1.32
C SER A 45 29.65 -21.44 -0.28
N GLU A 46 30.45 -20.42 0.06
CA GLU A 46 30.03 -19.31 0.89
C GLU A 46 29.06 -18.40 0.15
N LYS A 47 27.91 -18.14 0.73
CA LYS A 47 26.87 -17.30 0.16
C LYS A 47 26.47 -16.21 1.16
N VAL A 48 26.38 -14.98 0.73
CA VAL A 48 25.93 -13.85 1.55
C VAL A 48 24.67 -13.23 0.96
N LEU A 49 23.75 -12.80 1.81
CA LEU A 49 22.60 -12.02 1.41
C LEU A 49 22.98 -10.54 1.40
N ILE A 50 23.02 -9.97 0.20
CA ILE A 50 23.30 -8.54 0.04
C ILE A 50 22.05 -7.74 0.45
N ALA A 51 22.25 -6.74 1.29
CA ALA A 51 21.19 -5.81 1.67
C ALA A 51 20.62 -5.07 0.43
N GLN A 52 19.31 -4.98 0.37
CA GLN A 52 18.61 -4.27 -0.70
C GLN A 52 17.83 -3.10 -0.11
N GLU A 53 18.06 -1.92 -0.65
CA GLU A 53 17.33 -0.72 -0.29
C GLU A 53 16.00 -0.64 -1.04
N ARG A 54 14.94 -0.27 -0.35
CA ARG A 54 13.62 0.00 -0.91
C ARG A 54 12.99 1.21 -0.23
N MET A 55 11.98 1.78 -0.87
CA MET A 55 11.20 2.86 -0.27
C MET A 55 10.51 2.38 1.01
N ALA A 56 10.54 3.21 2.05
CA ALA A 56 9.93 2.89 3.34
C ALA A 56 8.42 2.66 3.17
N ALA A 57 7.89 1.71 3.93
CA ALA A 57 6.44 1.51 4.05
C ALA A 57 5.81 2.58 4.96
N ASN A 58 4.48 2.72 4.91
CA ASN A 58 3.69 3.63 5.74
C ASN A 58 4.08 5.12 5.57
N HIS A 59 4.59 5.48 4.40
CA HIS A 59 4.94 6.86 4.04
C HIS A 59 4.31 7.23 2.71
N VAL A 60 3.79 8.45 2.59
CA VAL A 60 3.21 8.96 1.35
C VAL A 60 4.30 9.55 0.46
N TYR A 61 4.41 9.03 -0.75
CA TYR A 61 5.30 9.54 -1.79
C TYR A 61 4.50 10.18 -2.91
N VAL A 62 4.91 11.35 -3.36
CA VAL A 62 4.26 12.07 -4.46
C VAL A 62 5.22 12.15 -5.65
N PHE A 63 4.74 11.68 -6.81
CA PHE A 63 5.51 11.68 -8.06
C PHE A 63 4.80 12.52 -9.11
N SER A 64 5.56 13.31 -9.86
CA SER A 64 5.08 13.93 -11.08
C SER A 64 5.25 12.97 -12.27
N LYS A 65 4.28 12.96 -13.18
CA LYS A 65 4.33 12.17 -14.42
C LYS A 65 4.45 13.09 -15.61
N ALA A 66 5.45 12.82 -16.44
CA ALA A 66 5.64 13.57 -17.70
C ALA A 66 4.62 13.14 -18.77
N PRO A 67 4.21 14.05 -19.67
CA PRO A 67 3.46 13.66 -20.88
C PRO A 67 4.18 12.57 -21.67
N PRO A 68 3.45 11.63 -22.32
CA PRO A 68 2.02 11.65 -22.65
C PRO A 68 1.08 11.03 -21.60
N SER A 69 1.50 10.88 -20.36
CA SER A 69 0.65 10.32 -19.31
C SER A 69 -0.61 11.17 -19.08
N PRO A 70 -1.81 10.55 -18.95
CA PRO A 70 -3.03 11.25 -18.56
C PRO A 70 -3.03 11.69 -17.09
N ILE A 71 -2.07 11.20 -16.29
CA ILE A 71 -1.91 11.50 -14.88
C ILE A 71 -0.81 12.55 -14.74
N THR A 72 -1.09 13.64 -14.03
CA THR A 72 -0.12 14.70 -13.73
C THR A 72 0.68 14.40 -12.48
N PHE A 73 -0.01 14.03 -11.40
CA PHE A 73 0.58 13.65 -10.13
C PHE A 73 0.02 12.32 -9.64
N LEU A 74 0.88 11.56 -9.01
CA LEU A 74 0.57 10.28 -8.39
C LEU A 74 1.09 10.30 -6.95
N ALA A 75 0.19 10.19 -5.98
CA ALA A 75 0.55 9.90 -4.59
C ALA A 75 0.40 8.39 -4.34
N GLU A 76 1.38 7.80 -3.68
CA GLU A 76 1.41 6.36 -3.37
C GLU A 76 1.76 6.15 -1.90
N ILE A 77 1.02 5.28 -1.23
CA ILE A 77 1.36 4.76 0.09
C ILE A 77 1.36 3.23 0.05
N ARG A 78 2.39 2.64 0.63
CA ARG A 78 2.51 1.19 0.81
C ARG A 78 2.33 0.89 2.29
N SER A 79 1.14 0.43 2.65
CA SER A 79 0.80 0.13 4.02
C SER A 79 1.30 -1.26 4.39
N ALA A 80 2.04 -1.35 5.50
CA ALA A 80 2.57 -2.60 6.01
C ALA A 80 2.48 -2.61 7.54
N VAL A 81 2.25 -3.79 8.12
CA VAL A 81 2.29 -4.01 9.56
C VAL A 81 3.73 -4.33 9.94
N GLU A 82 4.30 -3.65 10.95
CA GLU A 82 5.70 -3.82 11.37
C GLU A 82 5.99 -5.24 11.88
N ARG A 83 5.03 -5.86 12.55
CA ARG A 83 5.15 -7.23 13.10
C ARG A 83 4.00 -8.08 12.59
N GLY A 84 4.18 -8.71 11.46
CA GLY A 84 3.17 -9.62 10.92
C GLY A 84 3.51 -10.11 9.52
N GLY A 85 2.99 -11.29 9.16
CA GLY A 85 3.14 -11.89 7.84
C GLY A 85 2.13 -11.41 6.82
N LYS A 86 1.45 -10.27 7.04
CA LYS A 86 0.49 -9.73 6.09
C LYS A 86 1.17 -9.10 4.88
N THR A 87 0.55 -9.26 3.74
CA THR A 87 0.99 -8.68 2.47
C THR A 87 0.92 -7.15 2.54
N ILE A 88 1.90 -6.48 1.94
CA ILE A 88 1.89 -5.02 1.78
C ILE A 88 0.71 -4.62 0.90
N SER A 89 -0.09 -3.67 1.37
CA SER A 89 -1.21 -3.11 0.63
C SER A 89 -0.82 -1.75 0.05
N THR A 90 -1.00 -1.57 -1.24
CA THR A 90 -0.67 -0.32 -1.92
C THR A 90 -1.94 0.43 -2.29
N MET A 91 -2.03 1.69 -1.87
CA MET A 91 -3.05 2.64 -2.29
C MET A 91 -2.40 3.74 -3.13
N GLN A 92 -3.08 4.15 -4.20
CA GLN A 92 -2.61 5.24 -5.06
C GLN A 92 -3.71 6.28 -5.23
N ILE A 93 -3.33 7.55 -5.20
CA ILE A 93 -4.20 8.68 -5.52
C ILE A 93 -3.63 9.35 -6.77
N LYS A 94 -4.45 9.47 -7.81
CA LYS A 94 -4.08 9.95 -9.14
C LYS A 94 -4.79 11.25 -9.44
N LEU A 95 -4.04 12.29 -9.79
CA LEU A 95 -4.58 13.53 -10.35
C LEU A 95 -4.53 13.43 -11.87
N PHE A 96 -5.68 13.42 -12.51
CA PHE A 96 -5.80 13.39 -13.95
C PHE A 96 -5.66 14.78 -14.54
N SER A 97 -4.88 14.92 -15.61
CA SER A 97 -4.75 16.13 -16.39
C SER A 97 -6.05 16.47 -17.13
N ARG A 98 -6.28 17.76 -17.36
CA ARG A 98 -7.38 18.25 -18.18
C ARG A 98 -7.20 17.78 -19.63
N ASN A 99 -7.99 16.82 -20.06
CA ASN A 99 -8.02 16.39 -21.45
C ASN A 99 -9.27 16.96 -22.15
N ARG A 100 -9.07 17.81 -23.17
CA ARG A 100 -10.15 18.46 -23.93
C ARG A 100 -11.13 17.46 -24.57
N GLU A 101 -10.65 16.27 -24.91
CA GLU A 101 -11.45 15.27 -25.64
C GLU A 101 -12.32 14.39 -24.73
N LYS A 102 -12.00 14.26 -23.43
CA LYS A 102 -12.66 13.29 -22.53
C LYS A 102 -13.42 13.91 -21.34
N SER A 103 -13.67 15.22 -21.32
CA SER A 103 -14.41 15.86 -20.21
C SER A 103 -13.83 15.62 -18.79
N LEU A 104 -12.64 15.04 -18.69
CA LEU A 104 -11.92 14.79 -17.45
C LEU A 104 -11.17 16.07 -17.02
N ASN A 105 -11.86 16.93 -16.30
CA ASN A 105 -11.26 18.14 -15.76
C ASN A 105 -10.62 17.83 -14.43
N ASN A 106 -9.29 17.77 -14.35
CA ASN A 106 -8.50 17.71 -13.10
C ASN A 106 -9.15 16.88 -11.97
N THR A 107 -9.66 15.70 -12.28
CA THR A 107 -10.30 14.84 -11.28
C THR A 107 -9.29 14.01 -10.52
N ILE A 108 -9.55 13.84 -9.22
CA ILE A 108 -8.74 13.01 -8.34
C ILE A 108 -9.43 11.66 -8.16
N LYS A 109 -8.70 10.57 -8.43
CA LYS A 109 -9.20 9.21 -8.26
C LYS A 109 -8.24 8.38 -7.42
N ALA A 110 -8.81 7.49 -6.62
CA ALA A 110 -8.06 6.53 -5.81
C ALA A 110 -8.10 5.15 -6.43
N THR A 111 -6.94 4.49 -6.47
CA THR A 111 -6.82 3.06 -6.75
C THR A 111 -6.78 2.34 -5.41
N LEU A 112 -7.79 1.55 -5.14
CA LEU A 112 -7.92 0.79 -3.89
C LEU A 112 -7.50 -0.67 -4.10
N PRO A 113 -6.92 -1.33 -3.08
CA PRO A 113 -6.63 -2.76 -3.13
C PRO A 113 -7.90 -3.57 -3.43
N TYR A 114 -7.75 -4.61 -4.25
CA TYR A 114 -8.85 -5.52 -4.66
C TYR A 114 -10.00 -4.86 -5.44
N ILE A 115 -9.87 -3.59 -5.83
CA ILE A 115 -10.83 -2.88 -6.68
C ILE A 115 -10.21 -2.70 -8.07
N ARG A 116 -10.95 -3.09 -9.11
CA ARG A 116 -10.43 -3.10 -10.48
C ARG A 116 -10.27 -1.71 -11.10
N ASN A 117 -11.21 -0.83 -10.78
CA ASN A 117 -11.29 0.50 -11.40
C ASN A 117 -10.95 1.59 -10.41
N ASP A 118 -10.36 2.67 -10.89
CA ASP A 118 -10.13 3.86 -10.10
C ASP A 118 -11.48 4.46 -9.61
N ILE A 119 -11.54 4.84 -8.35
CA ILE A 119 -12.73 5.39 -7.68
C ILE A 119 -12.55 6.89 -7.47
N PRO A 120 -13.55 7.74 -7.78
CA PRO A 120 -13.51 9.15 -7.44
C PRO A 120 -13.26 9.37 -5.95
N ILE A 121 -12.35 10.30 -5.62
CA ILE A 121 -11.89 10.47 -4.23
C ILE A 121 -13.03 10.83 -3.27
N VAL A 122 -13.99 11.64 -3.69
CA VAL A 122 -15.14 12.05 -2.88
C VAL A 122 -16.00 10.83 -2.49
N ILE A 123 -16.15 9.85 -3.39
CA ILE A 123 -16.89 8.62 -3.07
C ILE A 123 -16.16 7.80 -2.01
N VAL A 124 -14.83 7.81 -2.02
CA VAL A 124 -14.03 7.13 -0.99
C VAL A 124 -14.25 7.79 0.38
N PHE A 125 -14.23 9.13 0.46
CA PHE A 125 -14.53 9.85 1.71
C PHE A 125 -15.92 9.53 2.23
N ARG A 126 -16.94 9.54 1.38
CA ARG A 126 -18.32 9.20 1.76
C ARG A 126 -18.44 7.75 2.25
N ALA A 127 -17.75 6.82 1.61
CA ALA A 127 -17.71 5.42 2.05
C ALA A 127 -17.04 5.27 3.44
N LEU A 128 -16.03 6.08 3.74
CA LEU A 128 -15.38 6.13 5.06
C LEU A 128 -16.25 6.79 6.13
N GLY A 129 -17.31 7.51 5.73
CA GLY A 129 -18.28 8.14 6.64
C GLY A 129 -18.26 9.66 6.65
N VAL A 130 -17.37 10.30 5.91
CA VAL A 130 -17.36 11.75 5.71
C VAL A 130 -18.30 12.06 4.55
N VAL A 131 -19.57 12.36 4.86
CA VAL A 131 -20.63 12.55 3.86
C VAL A 131 -20.77 13.99 3.36
N PRO A 132 -20.76 15.04 4.22
CA PRO A 132 -20.91 16.42 3.79
C PRO A 132 -19.72 16.89 2.94
N ASP A 133 -20.02 17.57 1.83
CA ASP A 133 -18.99 18.09 0.92
C ASP A 133 -18.05 19.08 1.61
N ARG A 134 -18.58 19.89 2.54
CA ARG A 134 -17.77 20.81 3.35
C ARG A 134 -16.72 20.09 4.16
N ASP A 135 -17.07 18.98 4.81
CA ASP A 135 -16.16 18.22 5.65
C ASP A 135 -15.09 17.54 4.80
N ILE A 136 -15.47 17.03 3.62
CA ILE A 136 -14.52 16.47 2.65
C ILE A 136 -13.51 17.55 2.21
N LEU A 137 -14.00 18.74 1.87
CA LEU A 137 -13.11 19.85 1.50
C LEU A 137 -12.19 20.26 2.65
N GLN A 138 -12.67 20.23 3.90
CA GLN A 138 -11.84 20.49 5.09
C GLN A 138 -10.69 19.50 5.26
N HIS A 139 -10.91 18.25 4.91
CA HIS A 139 -9.85 17.23 4.96
C HIS A 139 -8.79 17.41 3.87
N ILE A 140 -9.15 17.99 2.74
CA ILE A 140 -8.25 18.15 1.57
C ILE A 140 -7.59 19.52 1.57
N CYS A 141 -8.35 20.57 1.87
CA CYS A 141 -7.91 21.97 1.80
C CYS A 141 -7.68 22.52 3.21
N TYR A 142 -6.45 22.91 3.51
CA TYR A 142 -6.07 23.46 4.82
C TYR A 142 -6.56 24.90 5.01
N ASP A 143 -6.66 25.68 3.91
CA ASP A 143 -7.10 27.06 3.94
C ASP A 143 -8.31 27.27 3.01
N PHE A 144 -9.45 27.59 3.62
CA PHE A 144 -10.68 27.89 2.88
C PHE A 144 -10.65 29.23 2.13
N ASN A 145 -9.67 30.09 2.40
CA ASN A 145 -9.48 31.33 1.66
C ASN A 145 -8.78 31.10 0.32
N ASP A 146 -8.18 29.92 0.12
CA ASP A 146 -7.60 29.54 -1.17
C ASP A 146 -8.70 29.14 -2.16
N THR A 147 -9.24 30.18 -2.84
CA THR A 147 -10.28 30.03 -3.86
C THR A 147 -9.82 29.20 -5.06
N GLN A 148 -8.51 29.25 -5.38
CA GLN A 148 -7.95 28.48 -6.49
C GLN A 148 -7.97 26.98 -6.21
N MET A 149 -7.59 26.55 -5.01
CA MET A 149 -7.65 25.17 -4.59
C MET A 149 -9.10 24.65 -4.59
N LEU A 150 -10.03 25.45 -4.05
CA LEU A 150 -11.45 25.09 -4.04
C LEU A 150 -12.03 24.94 -5.45
N GLU A 151 -11.66 25.83 -6.38
CA GLU A 151 -12.09 25.71 -7.79
C GLU A 151 -11.54 24.47 -8.48
N MET A 152 -10.28 24.08 -8.17
CA MET A 152 -9.70 22.85 -8.71
C MET A 152 -10.38 21.58 -8.18
N LEU A 153 -10.99 21.60 -6.99
CA LEU A 153 -11.69 20.47 -6.39
C LEU A 153 -13.16 20.35 -6.84
N LYS A 154 -13.78 21.40 -7.39
CA LYS A 154 -15.16 21.36 -7.88
C LYS A 154 -15.46 20.18 -8.80
N PRO A 155 -14.64 19.85 -9.82
CA PRO A 155 -14.92 18.72 -10.70
C PRO A 155 -14.96 17.37 -9.98
N CYS A 156 -14.22 17.22 -8.86
CA CYS A 156 -14.24 15.99 -8.05
C CYS A 156 -15.58 15.84 -7.31
N ILE A 157 -16.16 16.93 -6.83
CA ILE A 157 -17.47 16.94 -6.16
C ILE A 157 -18.58 16.67 -7.17
N GLU A 158 -18.52 17.33 -8.34
CA GLU A 158 -19.49 17.14 -9.43
C GLU A 158 -19.53 15.70 -9.94
N GLU A 159 -18.36 15.05 -10.09
CA GLU A 159 -18.27 13.64 -10.50
C GLU A 159 -18.99 12.70 -9.48
N ALA A 160 -18.98 13.05 -8.21
CA ALA A 160 -19.57 12.25 -7.13
C ALA A 160 -21.00 12.69 -6.74
N PHE A 161 -21.58 13.68 -7.41
CA PHE A 161 -22.88 14.28 -7.03
C PHE A 161 -24.02 13.28 -6.88
N VAL A 162 -24.06 12.24 -7.71
CA VAL A 162 -25.13 11.21 -7.69
C VAL A 162 -25.08 10.32 -6.45
N ILE A 163 -23.92 10.25 -5.77
CA ILE A 163 -23.70 9.34 -4.64
C ILE A 163 -23.51 10.18 -3.38
N GLN A 164 -24.57 10.46 -2.63
CA GLN A 164 -24.53 11.33 -1.46
C GLN A 164 -24.67 10.59 -0.13
N ASP A 165 -24.84 9.27 -0.15
CA ASP A 165 -25.00 8.46 1.05
C ASP A 165 -23.90 7.43 1.18
N ARG A 166 -23.53 7.12 2.43
CA ARG A 166 -22.47 6.17 2.78
C ARG A 166 -22.74 4.76 2.24
N GLU A 167 -23.96 4.27 2.41
CA GLU A 167 -24.34 2.90 1.97
C GLU A 167 -24.32 2.78 0.45
N VAL A 168 -24.73 3.83 -0.26
CA VAL A 168 -24.66 3.91 -1.72
C VAL A 168 -23.22 3.95 -2.20
N ALA A 169 -22.34 4.70 -1.51
CA ALA A 169 -20.92 4.76 -1.82
C ALA A 169 -20.23 3.39 -1.63
N LEU A 170 -20.54 2.69 -0.54
CA LEU A 170 -20.05 1.34 -0.29
C LEU A 170 -20.52 0.32 -1.36
N ASP A 171 -21.78 0.40 -1.77
CA ASP A 171 -22.30 -0.46 -2.85
C ASP A 171 -21.64 -0.13 -4.20
N PHE A 172 -21.40 1.16 -4.48
CA PHE A 172 -20.68 1.62 -5.67
C PHE A 172 -19.27 1.03 -5.76
N ILE A 173 -18.52 1.08 -4.65
CA ILE A 173 -17.19 0.50 -4.56
C ILE A 173 -17.26 -1.03 -4.67
N GLY A 174 -18.18 -1.66 -3.95
CA GLY A 174 -18.34 -3.10 -3.91
C GLY A 174 -18.68 -3.74 -5.27
N ARG A 175 -19.39 -3.02 -6.15
CA ARG A 175 -19.65 -3.47 -7.54
C ARG A 175 -18.39 -3.56 -8.38
N ARG A 176 -17.33 -2.81 -8.04
CA ARG A 176 -16.06 -2.76 -8.75
C ARG A 176 -14.99 -3.69 -8.15
N GLY A 177 -15.34 -4.43 -7.10
CA GLY A 177 -14.47 -5.42 -6.49
C GLY A 177 -14.18 -6.61 -7.41
N THR A 178 -13.15 -7.37 -7.06
CA THR A 178 -12.72 -8.56 -7.82
C THR A 178 -13.73 -9.72 -7.72
N THR A 179 -14.57 -9.73 -6.68
CA THR A 179 -15.61 -10.73 -6.45
C THR A 179 -16.92 -10.31 -7.13
N THR A 180 -17.20 -10.91 -8.28
CA THR A 180 -18.48 -10.72 -8.99
C THR A 180 -19.57 -11.66 -8.47
N GLY A 181 -20.85 -11.24 -8.52
CA GLY A 181 -22.01 -12.10 -8.21
C GLY A 181 -22.49 -12.06 -6.76
N LEU A 182 -21.94 -11.21 -5.89
CA LEU A 182 -22.41 -11.07 -4.52
C LEU A 182 -23.66 -10.19 -4.42
N SER A 183 -24.54 -10.52 -3.46
CA SER A 183 -25.70 -9.68 -3.11
C SER A 183 -25.26 -8.32 -2.57
N ARG A 184 -26.14 -7.29 -2.64
CA ARG A 184 -25.83 -5.94 -2.17
C ARG A 184 -25.28 -5.92 -0.74
N SER A 185 -25.92 -6.65 0.18
CA SER A 185 -25.51 -6.72 1.59
C SER A 185 -24.11 -7.32 1.77
N LYS A 186 -23.77 -8.36 1.01
CA LYS A 186 -22.43 -8.95 1.06
C LYS A 186 -21.37 -8.05 0.44
N ARG A 187 -21.70 -7.29 -0.62
CA ARG A 187 -20.78 -6.31 -1.23
C ARG A 187 -20.46 -5.18 -0.27
N THR A 188 -21.44 -4.59 0.42
CA THR A 188 -21.20 -3.54 1.39
C THR A 188 -20.37 -4.01 2.58
N THR A 189 -20.57 -5.26 3.04
CA THR A 189 -19.75 -5.85 4.11
C THR A 189 -18.29 -6.02 3.67
N LEU A 190 -18.04 -6.48 2.45
CA LEU A 190 -16.69 -6.61 1.90
C LEU A 190 -16.02 -5.23 1.72
N SER A 191 -16.74 -4.25 1.19
CA SER A 191 -16.23 -2.89 1.04
C SER A 191 -15.87 -2.25 2.39
N ARG A 192 -16.68 -2.47 3.43
CA ARG A 192 -16.36 -2.03 4.80
C ARG A 192 -15.07 -2.68 5.33
N ARG A 193 -14.86 -3.98 5.10
CA ARG A 193 -13.63 -4.65 5.51
C ARG A 193 -12.40 -4.07 4.83
N HIS A 194 -12.46 -3.81 3.53
CA HIS A 194 -11.34 -3.20 2.79
C HIS A 194 -11.11 -1.72 3.15
N SER A 195 -12.16 -1.00 3.59
CA SER A 195 -12.04 0.40 4.03
C SER A 195 -11.59 0.54 5.49
N SER A 196 -11.81 -0.49 6.32
CA SER A 196 -11.53 -0.48 7.76
C SER A 196 -10.26 -1.24 8.14
N GLU A 197 -9.57 -1.87 7.20
CA GLU A 197 -8.23 -2.38 7.48
C GLU A 197 -7.30 -1.16 7.69
N PRO A 198 -6.74 -1.02 8.90
CA PRO A 198 -5.81 0.08 9.17
C PRO A 198 -4.62 -0.04 8.23
N ALA A 199 -4.30 1.08 7.61
CA ALA A 199 -3.06 1.27 6.89
C ALA A 199 -1.88 1.24 7.88
#